data_5c1e82fa521031cd9a34389157625c24
#
_entry.id   5c1e82fa521031cd9a34389157625c24
#
_cell.length_a   1.000
_cell.length_b   1.000
_cell.length_c   1.000
_cell.angle_alpha   90.00
_cell.angle_beta   90.00
_cell.angle_gamma   90.00
#
_symmetry.space_group_name_H-M   'P 1'
#
loop_
_entity.id
_entity.type
_entity.pdbx_description
1 polymer ?
#
loop_
_entity_poly.entity_id
_entity_poly.type
_entity_poly.pdbx_seq_one_letter_code
_entity_poly.pdbx_strand_id
1 'polypeptide(L)'
;MLVREIMNADVKTVKPDSLARDVAMVMCLQKISGMPVVDDDDRIVGIISEKDILQHMFPNIDEAMTMDSRPDFEDMEKKYAETLGMRVSELMTGNVATVSADMPCLKAASMMWLRKIRRIPVTEGNKLVGIVSIGDVHRSIFQNQLINQVT
;
A
#
# COMPACT_ATOMS: atom_id res chain seq x y z
N MET A 1 -5.27 -22.73 -6.27
CA MET A 1 -4.03 -22.18 -5.68
C MET A 1 -4.41 -21.19 -4.59
N LEU A 2 -3.76 -21.30 -3.46
CA LEU A 2 -4.04 -20.46 -2.30
C LEU A 2 -3.12 -19.24 -2.26
N VAL A 3 -3.59 -18.18 -1.61
CA VAL A 3 -2.83 -16.95 -1.45
C VAL A 3 -1.43 -17.21 -0.86
N ARG A 4 -1.33 -18.10 0.16
CA ARG A 4 -0.04 -18.42 0.78
C ARG A 4 1.02 -18.95 -0.19
N GLU A 5 0.59 -19.56 -1.29
CA GLU A 5 1.51 -20.14 -2.27
C GLU A 5 2.14 -19.10 -3.20
N ILE A 6 1.52 -17.91 -3.30
CA ILE A 6 1.95 -16.87 -4.24
C ILE A 6 2.27 -15.53 -3.59
N MET A 7 1.93 -15.34 -2.32
CA MET A 7 2.19 -14.08 -1.60
C MET A 7 3.69 -13.85 -1.40
N ASN A 8 4.06 -12.58 -1.26
CA ASN A 8 5.39 -12.21 -0.78
C ASN A 8 5.34 -12.13 0.74
N ALA A 9 6.11 -12.98 1.42
CA ALA A 9 6.17 -13.00 2.88
C ALA A 9 7.23 -12.04 3.45
N ASP A 10 8.16 -11.55 2.62
CA ASP A 10 9.18 -10.58 3.03
C ASP A 10 8.66 -9.16 2.82
N VAL A 11 7.82 -8.71 3.74
CA VAL A 11 7.10 -7.43 3.64
C VAL A 11 7.80 -6.39 4.50
N LYS A 12 8.10 -5.23 3.90
CA LYS A 12 8.57 -4.05 4.65
C LYS A 12 7.37 -3.43 5.36
N THR A 13 7.48 -3.25 6.66
CA THR A 13 6.43 -2.67 7.51
C THR A 13 6.96 -1.46 8.27
N VAL A 14 6.04 -0.65 8.77
CA VAL A 14 6.37 0.49 9.64
C VAL A 14 5.42 0.48 10.84
N LYS A 15 5.79 1.23 11.86
CA LYS A 15 4.97 1.42 13.07
C LYS A 15 4.17 2.71 12.99
N PRO A 16 3.03 2.81 13.70
CA PRO A 16 2.23 4.04 13.68
C PRO A 16 2.97 5.28 14.19
N ASP A 17 3.91 5.11 15.10
CA ASP A 17 4.68 6.21 15.68
C ASP A 17 5.95 6.58 14.90
N SER A 18 6.25 5.85 13.81
CA SER A 18 7.35 6.20 12.91
C SER A 18 7.09 7.55 12.23
N LEU A 19 8.15 8.25 11.85
CA LEU A 19 8.04 9.51 11.13
C LEU A 19 7.87 9.26 9.63
N ALA A 20 7.10 10.13 8.99
CA ALA A 20 6.89 10.03 7.54
C ALA A 20 8.19 10.08 6.74
N ARG A 21 9.20 10.83 7.21
CA ARG A 21 10.50 10.90 6.55
C ARG A 21 11.18 9.54 6.44
N ASP A 22 11.08 8.71 7.48
CA ASP A 22 11.69 7.38 7.49
C ASP A 22 11.00 6.46 6.48
N VAL A 23 9.68 6.55 6.38
CA VAL A 23 8.89 5.82 5.40
C VAL A 23 9.22 6.29 3.98
N ALA A 24 9.26 7.61 3.76
CA ALA A 24 9.61 8.18 2.46
C ALA A 24 11.00 7.72 2.00
N MET A 25 11.96 7.66 2.92
CA MET A 25 13.30 7.16 2.63
C MET A 25 13.27 5.71 2.12
N VAL A 26 12.55 4.83 2.82
CA VAL A 26 12.42 3.43 2.40
C VAL A 26 11.73 3.31 1.05
N MET A 27 10.65 4.06 0.84
CA MET A 27 9.93 4.08 -0.44
C MET A 27 10.85 4.49 -1.60
N CYS A 28 11.64 5.55 -1.40
CA CYS A 28 12.55 6.04 -2.44
C CYS A 28 13.71 5.08 -2.72
N LEU A 29 14.32 4.52 -1.67
CA LEU A 29 15.47 3.64 -1.82
C LEU A 29 15.09 2.27 -2.38
N GLN A 30 13.94 1.74 -2.00
CA GLN A 30 13.49 0.42 -2.43
C GLN A 30 12.48 0.45 -3.57
N LYS A 31 12.11 1.65 -4.02
CA LYS A 31 11.15 1.85 -5.14
C LYS A 31 9.82 1.16 -4.88
N ILE A 32 9.30 1.32 -3.67
CA ILE A 32 7.99 0.83 -3.28
C ILE A 32 7.04 2.00 -3.03
N SER A 33 5.76 1.81 -3.33
CA SER A 33 4.76 2.88 -3.28
C SER A 33 3.85 2.83 -2.05
N GLY A 34 3.99 1.80 -1.23
CA GLY A 34 3.15 1.65 -0.05
C GLY A 34 3.71 0.60 0.90
N MET A 35 3.34 0.71 2.16
CA MET A 35 3.79 -0.20 3.22
C MET A 35 2.67 -0.44 4.21
N PRO A 36 2.49 -1.68 4.69
CA PRO A 36 1.61 -1.93 5.81
C PRO A 36 2.14 -1.29 7.10
N VAL A 37 1.21 -0.80 7.90
CA VAL A 37 1.50 -0.27 9.23
C VAL A 37 1.04 -1.31 10.24
N VAL A 38 1.94 -1.73 11.12
CA VAL A 38 1.67 -2.78 12.11
C VAL A 38 1.97 -2.28 13.52
N ASP A 39 1.26 -2.84 14.49
CA ASP A 39 1.53 -2.58 15.90
C ASP A 39 2.68 -3.47 16.42
N ASP A 40 2.96 -3.42 17.73
CA ASP A 40 4.05 -4.19 18.33
C ASP A 40 3.81 -5.70 18.32
N ASP A 41 2.57 -6.13 18.09
CA ASP A 41 2.20 -7.55 17.97
C ASP A 41 2.08 -8.00 16.50
N ASP A 42 2.61 -7.23 15.55
CA ASP A 42 2.53 -7.46 14.10
C ASP A 42 1.10 -7.48 13.55
N ARG A 43 0.14 -6.90 14.27
CA ARG A 43 -1.22 -6.74 13.77
C ARG A 43 -1.28 -5.55 12.83
N ILE A 44 -1.97 -5.72 11.71
CA ILE A 44 -2.12 -4.62 10.76
C ILE A 44 -3.10 -3.58 11.30
N VAL A 45 -2.66 -2.32 11.30
CA VAL A 45 -3.46 -1.18 11.78
C VAL A 45 -3.71 -0.14 10.70
N GLY A 46 -3.02 -0.23 9.58
CA GLY A 46 -3.19 0.70 8.47
C GLY A 46 -2.30 0.38 7.30
N ILE A 47 -2.40 1.22 6.27
CA ILE A 47 -1.47 1.25 5.13
C ILE A 47 -1.07 2.70 4.91
N ILE A 48 0.21 2.92 4.62
CA ILE A 48 0.70 4.23 4.21
C ILE A 48 1.26 4.11 2.78
N SER A 49 0.86 5.05 1.93
CA SER A 49 1.26 5.09 0.53
C SER A 49 1.96 6.41 0.20
N GLU A 50 2.62 6.47 -0.96
CA GLU A 50 3.17 7.72 -1.48
C GLU A 50 2.09 8.80 -1.58
N LYS A 51 0.88 8.42 -1.99
CA LYS A 51 -0.24 9.35 -2.09
C LYS A 51 -0.57 9.98 -0.74
N ASP A 52 -0.53 9.21 0.34
CA ASP A 52 -0.78 9.73 1.70
C ASP A 52 0.24 10.78 2.11
N ILE A 53 1.48 10.63 1.68
CA ILE A 53 2.55 11.58 1.99
C ILE A 53 2.47 12.82 1.09
N LEU A 54 2.17 12.62 -0.19
CA LEU A 54 2.18 13.69 -1.19
C LEU A 54 0.92 14.53 -1.20
N GLN A 55 -0.22 14.00 -0.77
CA GLN A 55 -1.52 14.67 -0.94
C GLN A 55 -1.61 16.03 -0.28
N HIS A 56 -0.89 16.23 0.83
CA HIS A 56 -0.94 17.50 1.58
C HIS A 56 -0.21 18.64 0.88
N MET A 57 0.68 18.35 -0.06
CA MET A 57 1.35 19.40 -0.80
C MET A 57 0.54 19.91 -1.99
N PHE A 58 -0.42 19.13 -2.46
CA PHE A 58 -1.28 19.56 -3.57
C PHE A 58 -2.47 20.34 -3.05
N PRO A 59 -2.91 21.41 -3.77
CA PRO A 59 -4.12 22.14 -3.39
C PRO A 59 -5.33 21.20 -3.52
N ASN A 60 -6.33 21.39 -2.66
CA ASN A 60 -7.60 20.71 -2.82
C ASN A 60 -8.37 21.30 -4.02
N ILE A 61 -9.46 20.64 -4.43
CA ILE A 61 -10.24 21.06 -5.60
C ILE A 61 -10.79 22.48 -5.42
N ASP A 62 -11.27 22.82 -4.22
CA ASP A 62 -11.82 24.14 -3.94
C ASP A 62 -10.75 25.22 -4.03
N GLU A 63 -9.57 24.98 -3.47
CA GLU A 63 -8.44 25.89 -3.58
C GLU A 63 -7.99 26.05 -5.03
N ALA A 64 -7.92 24.96 -5.78
CA ALA A 64 -7.53 24.99 -7.19
C ALA A 64 -8.51 25.79 -8.05
N MET A 65 -9.81 25.72 -7.75
CA MET A 65 -10.84 26.45 -8.51
C MET A 65 -10.93 27.91 -8.16
N THR A 66 -10.52 28.30 -6.96
CA THR A 66 -10.54 29.70 -6.51
C THR A 66 -9.24 30.44 -6.80
N MET A 67 -8.18 29.72 -7.07
CA MET A 67 -6.88 30.32 -7.39
C MET A 67 -6.84 30.73 -8.86
N ASP A 68 -6.93 32.03 -9.08
CA ASP A 68 -6.67 32.66 -10.38
C ASP A 68 -5.14 32.74 -10.59
N SER A 69 -4.42 31.64 -10.32
CA SER A 69 -2.98 31.78 -10.21
C SER A 69 -2.22 30.52 -10.52
N ARG A 70 -0.99 30.75 -10.88
CA ARG A 70 0.06 29.77 -11.08
C ARG A 70 0.27 28.97 -9.80
N PRO A 71 0.56 27.64 -9.92
CA PRO A 71 0.93 26.87 -8.74
C PRO A 71 2.11 27.50 -8.01
N ASP A 72 2.02 27.58 -6.69
CA ASP A 72 3.14 28.00 -5.85
C ASP A 72 3.97 26.78 -5.48
N PHE A 73 4.98 26.50 -6.27
CA PHE A 73 5.83 25.33 -6.07
C PHE A 73 6.66 25.39 -4.80
N GLU A 74 7.08 26.60 -4.39
CA GLU A 74 7.82 26.78 -3.13
C GLU A 74 6.94 26.42 -1.93
N ASP A 75 5.68 26.84 -1.94
CA ASP A 75 4.72 26.48 -0.90
C ASP A 75 4.45 24.98 -0.87
N MET A 76 4.33 24.36 -2.04
CA MET A 76 4.14 22.91 -2.15
C MET A 76 5.33 22.15 -1.53
N GLU A 77 6.56 22.54 -1.84
CA GLU A 77 7.76 21.93 -1.26
C GLU A 77 7.82 22.12 0.26
N LYS A 78 7.42 23.29 0.74
CA LYS A 78 7.36 23.56 2.17
C LYS A 78 6.34 22.67 2.88
N LYS A 79 5.17 22.50 2.31
CA LYS A 79 4.14 21.60 2.83
C LYS A 79 4.61 20.15 2.85
N TYR A 80 5.33 19.72 1.83
CA TYR A 80 5.94 18.40 1.80
C TYR A 80 6.96 18.23 2.93
N ALA A 81 7.84 19.21 3.14
CA ALA A 81 8.81 19.17 4.23
C ALA A 81 8.14 19.08 5.61
N GLU A 82 7.04 19.79 5.79
CA GLU A 82 6.25 19.73 7.03
C GLU A 82 5.64 18.33 7.22
N THR A 83 5.12 17.72 6.14
CA THR A 83 4.56 16.38 6.17
C THR A 83 5.59 15.35 6.61
N LEU A 84 6.85 15.49 6.22
CA LEU A 84 7.92 14.56 6.62
C LEU A 84 8.13 14.49 8.12
N GLY A 85 7.75 15.53 8.86
CA GLY A 85 7.79 15.56 10.33
C GLY A 85 6.59 14.94 11.02
N MET A 86 5.56 14.56 10.28
CA MET A 86 4.36 13.96 10.83
C MET A 86 4.57 12.48 11.14
N ARG A 87 3.75 11.93 12.02
CA ARG A 87 3.77 10.50 12.31
C ARG A 87 2.94 9.73 11.29
N VAL A 88 3.33 8.49 11.06
CA VAL A 88 2.61 7.59 10.14
C VAL A 88 1.13 7.47 10.53
N SER A 89 0.82 7.39 11.83
CA SER A 89 -0.56 7.31 12.32
C SER A 89 -1.45 8.48 11.88
N GLU A 90 -0.85 9.66 11.64
CA GLU A 90 -1.58 10.84 11.18
C GLU A 90 -1.86 10.85 9.68
N LEU A 91 -1.12 10.04 8.92
CA LEU A 91 -1.18 10.03 7.45
C LEU A 91 -1.76 8.73 6.89
N MET A 92 -1.64 7.62 7.61
CA MET A 92 -2.06 6.31 7.13
C MET A 92 -3.56 6.21 6.91
N THR A 93 -3.96 5.28 6.05
CA THR A 93 -5.34 4.87 5.91
C THR A 93 -5.60 3.70 6.86
N GLY A 94 -6.60 3.83 7.73
CA GLY A 94 -7.10 2.74 8.56
C GLY A 94 -8.10 1.88 7.77
N ASN A 95 -8.81 0.97 8.43
CA ASN A 95 -9.81 0.09 7.80
C ASN A 95 -9.29 -0.60 6.55
N VAL A 96 -8.14 -1.25 6.68
CA VAL A 96 -7.46 -1.92 5.57
C VAL A 96 -8.20 -3.21 5.22
N ALA A 97 -8.53 -3.38 3.93
CA ALA A 97 -9.00 -4.65 3.42
C ALA A 97 -7.84 -5.66 3.48
N THR A 98 -8.09 -6.84 3.97
CA THR A 98 -7.12 -7.93 4.06
C THR A 98 -7.71 -9.22 3.52
N VAL A 99 -6.84 -10.17 3.18
CA VAL A 99 -7.23 -11.51 2.78
C VAL A 99 -6.53 -12.53 3.68
N SER A 100 -7.14 -13.70 3.78
CA SER A 100 -6.55 -14.82 4.51
C SER A 100 -5.51 -15.54 3.63
N ALA A 101 -4.48 -16.09 4.25
CA ALA A 101 -3.50 -16.90 3.55
C ALA A 101 -4.10 -18.16 2.92
N ASP A 102 -5.20 -18.67 3.48
CA ASP A 102 -5.92 -19.86 2.99
C ASP A 102 -6.94 -19.55 1.89
N MET A 103 -7.12 -18.28 1.55
CA MET A 103 -8.07 -17.87 0.53
C MET A 103 -7.59 -18.30 -0.86
N PRO A 104 -8.51 -18.77 -1.74
CA PRO A 104 -8.15 -18.98 -3.14
C PRO A 104 -7.65 -17.69 -3.79
N CYS A 105 -6.58 -17.77 -4.58
CA CYS A 105 -5.95 -16.57 -5.15
C CYS A 105 -6.88 -15.79 -6.08
N LEU A 106 -7.78 -16.46 -6.79
CA LEU A 106 -8.75 -15.78 -7.65
C LEU A 106 -9.79 -14.99 -6.86
N LYS A 107 -10.11 -15.43 -5.65
CA LYS A 107 -10.97 -14.65 -4.76
C LYS A 107 -10.28 -13.37 -4.29
N ALA A 108 -9.00 -13.47 -3.92
CA ALA A 108 -8.22 -12.31 -3.57
C ALA A 108 -8.10 -11.33 -4.74
N ALA A 109 -7.85 -11.85 -5.95
CA ALA A 109 -7.80 -11.02 -7.16
C ALA A 109 -9.13 -10.32 -7.43
N SER A 110 -10.26 -11.01 -7.21
CA SER A 110 -11.59 -10.42 -7.38
C SER A 110 -11.82 -9.27 -6.41
N MET A 111 -11.37 -9.42 -5.17
CA MET A 111 -11.44 -8.34 -4.17
C MET A 111 -10.59 -7.13 -4.58
N MET A 112 -9.38 -7.37 -5.05
CA MET A 112 -8.51 -6.29 -5.56
C MET A 112 -9.12 -5.58 -6.76
N TRP A 113 -9.71 -6.35 -7.68
CA TRP A 113 -10.38 -5.80 -8.86
C TRP A 113 -11.55 -4.92 -8.49
N LEU A 114 -12.45 -5.40 -7.64
CA LEU A 114 -13.64 -4.67 -7.22
C LEU A 114 -13.30 -3.41 -6.42
N ARG A 115 -12.25 -3.45 -5.62
CA ARG A 115 -11.82 -2.31 -4.81
C ARG A 115 -10.87 -1.37 -5.54
N LYS A 116 -10.48 -1.71 -6.78
CA LYS A 116 -9.53 -0.92 -7.59
C LYS A 116 -8.18 -0.75 -6.90
N ILE A 117 -7.71 -1.79 -6.23
CA ILE A 117 -6.40 -1.84 -5.59
C ILE A 117 -5.56 -2.94 -6.24
N ARG A 118 -4.24 -2.75 -6.26
CA ARG A 118 -3.31 -3.67 -6.92
C ARG A 118 -2.61 -4.62 -5.95
N ARG A 119 -2.66 -4.32 -4.67
CA ARG A 119 -2.02 -5.11 -3.62
C ARG A 119 -2.97 -5.19 -2.44
N ILE A 120 -2.89 -6.29 -1.72
CA ILE A 120 -3.71 -6.48 -0.53
C ILE A 120 -2.89 -7.24 0.51
N PRO A 121 -2.90 -6.77 1.76
CA PRO A 121 -2.21 -7.49 2.84
C PRO A 121 -2.87 -8.84 3.12
N VAL A 122 -2.03 -9.80 3.47
CA VAL A 122 -2.43 -11.15 3.86
C VAL A 122 -2.24 -11.30 5.36
N THR A 123 -3.29 -11.76 6.03
CA THR A 123 -3.27 -11.92 7.50
C THR A 123 -3.65 -13.33 7.91
N GLU A 124 -3.16 -13.72 9.08
CA GLU A 124 -3.61 -14.91 9.83
C GLU A 124 -3.92 -14.44 11.24
N GLY A 125 -5.21 -14.49 11.63
CA GLY A 125 -5.65 -14.01 12.94
C GLY A 125 -5.26 -12.55 13.21
N ASN A 126 -5.45 -11.65 12.28
CA ASN A 126 -5.08 -10.23 12.32
C ASN A 126 -3.57 -9.94 12.21
N LYS A 127 -2.71 -10.95 12.26
CA LYS A 127 -1.27 -10.75 12.08
C LYS A 127 -0.92 -10.73 10.60
N LEU A 128 -0.10 -9.77 10.22
CA LEU A 128 0.39 -9.67 8.85
C LEU A 128 1.36 -10.80 8.57
N VAL A 129 1.11 -11.58 7.52
CA VAL A 129 1.98 -12.68 7.10
C VAL A 129 2.52 -12.50 5.68
N GLY A 130 1.97 -11.55 4.91
CA GLY A 130 2.45 -11.32 3.55
C GLY A 130 1.67 -10.23 2.84
N ILE A 131 2.02 -10.03 1.58
CA ILE A 131 1.28 -9.19 0.63
C ILE A 131 1.12 -9.98 -0.67
N VAL A 132 -0.05 -9.88 -1.27
CA VAL A 132 -0.31 -10.42 -2.60
C VAL A 132 -0.72 -9.30 -3.54
N SER A 133 -0.24 -9.34 -4.78
CA SER A 133 -0.58 -8.36 -5.81
C SER A 133 -1.37 -8.99 -6.95
N ILE A 134 -2.03 -8.14 -7.74
CA ILE A 134 -2.68 -8.58 -8.99
C ILE A 134 -1.64 -9.26 -9.90
N GLY A 135 -0.41 -8.72 -9.95
CA GLY A 135 0.66 -9.30 -10.75
C GLY A 135 1.05 -10.70 -10.29
N ASP A 136 1.07 -10.95 -8.98
CA ASP A 136 1.36 -12.29 -8.42
C ASP A 136 0.30 -13.30 -8.89
N VAL A 137 -0.97 -12.92 -8.82
CA VAL A 137 -2.07 -13.77 -9.27
C VAL A 137 -1.98 -14.00 -10.78
N HIS A 138 -1.71 -12.97 -11.56
CA HIS A 138 -1.59 -13.07 -13.01
C HIS A 138 -0.48 -14.05 -13.41
N ARG A 139 0.71 -13.93 -12.84
CA ARG A 139 1.81 -14.85 -13.13
C ARG A 139 1.45 -16.30 -12.80
N SER A 140 0.77 -16.49 -11.69
CA SER A 140 0.32 -17.81 -11.25
C SER A 140 -0.66 -18.44 -12.24
N ILE A 141 -1.66 -17.68 -12.67
CA ILE A 141 -2.67 -18.16 -13.64
C ILE A 141 -1.99 -18.48 -14.98
N PHE A 142 -1.12 -17.61 -15.44
CA PHE A 142 -0.39 -17.78 -16.71
C PHE A 142 0.46 -19.06 -16.68
N GLN A 143 1.22 -19.27 -15.60
CA GLN A 143 2.04 -20.46 -15.45
C GLN A 143 1.19 -21.74 -15.44
N ASN A 144 0.06 -21.72 -14.76
CA ASN A 144 -0.84 -22.87 -14.75
C ASN A 144 -1.40 -23.19 -16.15
N GLN A 145 -1.73 -22.17 -16.93
CA GLN A 145 -2.19 -22.36 -18.31
C GLN A 145 -1.11 -22.98 -19.18
N LEU A 146 0.15 -22.55 -19.02
CA LEU A 146 1.27 -23.14 -19.76
C LEU A 146 1.47 -24.61 -19.41
N ILE A 147 1.42 -24.97 -18.13
CA ILE A 147 1.57 -26.36 -17.70
C ILE A 147 0.46 -27.22 -18.27
N ASN A 148 -0.79 -26.75 -18.24
CA ASN A 148 -1.95 -27.49 -18.75
C ASN A 148 -1.91 -27.69 -20.27
N GLN A 149 -1.24 -26.80 -21.00
CA GLN A 149 -1.08 -26.94 -22.46
C GLN A 149 0.02 -27.93 -22.87
N VAL A 150 0.97 -28.18 -21.99
CA VAL A 150 2.07 -29.11 -22.24
C VAL A 150 1.71 -30.56 -21.90
N THR A 151 0.72 -30.75 -21.07
CA THR A 151 0.21 -32.08 -20.72
C THR A 151 -1.04 -32.38 -21.51
#